data_072b21a17eb89bb0289c235ce393e2d9
#
_entry.id   072b21a17eb89bb0289c235ce393e2d9
#
_cell.length_a   1.000
_cell.length_b   1.000
_cell.length_c   1.000
_cell.angle_alpha   90.00
_cell.angle_beta   90.00
_cell.angle_gamma   90.00
#
_symmetry.space_group_name_H-M   'P 1'
#
loop_
_entity.id
_entity.type
_entity.pdbx_description
1 polymer ?
#
loop_
_entity_poly.entity_id
_entity_poly.type
_entity_poly.pdbx_seq_one_letter_code
_entity_poly.pdbx_strand_id
1 'polypeptide(L)'
;MAFSNVEKGESIMALLNVNNLQKVYTTRLGGAKVQALAGVSFTVEEGEFVAIMGESGSGKTTLLNILAGLDKPTGGEVFLNMRNIVTLNEREISAFRRDHLGFVFQDFNLLDTFSIQDNIFLPLVLAGKKYPEMKQRLDPIAHKLGIQELLEKFPFEVSGGQKQRAAIARAIITQPELILADEPTGALDSRSAGQIMDIFSHINQDGQTVLMVTHSIQAACRAGRVLFIKDRHVCRIIYLSR
;
A
#
# COMPACT_ATOMS: atom_id res chain seq x y z
N MET A 1 9.56 13.06 -38.98
CA MET A 1 8.08 12.91 -38.93
C MET A 1 7.61 13.27 -37.54
N ALA A 2 6.64 14.12 -37.45
CA ALA A 2 6.27 14.93 -36.29
C ALA A 2 5.76 14.13 -35.10
N PHE A 3 6.30 14.43 -33.92
CA PHE A 3 5.68 14.08 -32.65
C PHE A 3 4.57 15.11 -32.39
N SER A 4 3.33 14.66 -32.50
CA SER A 4 2.15 15.47 -32.24
C SER A 4 2.05 15.80 -30.74
N ASN A 5 1.88 17.09 -30.49
CA ASN A 5 1.55 17.70 -29.21
C ASN A 5 0.41 16.96 -28.51
N VAL A 6 0.67 16.51 -27.29
CA VAL A 6 -0.39 16.21 -26.32
C VAL A 6 -0.76 17.53 -25.67
N GLU A 7 -2.02 17.91 -25.86
CA GLU A 7 -2.64 19.11 -25.33
C GLU A 7 -2.46 19.20 -23.81
N LYS A 8 -2.20 20.43 -23.33
CA LYS A 8 -2.27 20.82 -21.94
C LYS A 8 -3.71 20.70 -21.44
N GLY A 9 -4.10 19.49 -20.98
CA GLY A 9 -5.22 19.32 -20.08
C GLY A 9 -4.79 19.73 -18.68
N GLU A 10 -5.71 20.21 -17.87
CA GLU A 10 -5.55 20.64 -16.49
C GLU A 10 -4.62 19.68 -15.73
N SER A 11 -3.57 20.23 -15.11
CA SER A 11 -2.63 19.47 -14.31
C SER A 11 -3.36 18.90 -13.08
N ILE A 12 -3.93 17.71 -13.21
CA ILE A 12 -4.39 16.93 -12.07
C ILE A 12 -3.12 16.68 -11.26
N MET A 13 -3.05 17.27 -10.06
CA MET A 13 -1.88 17.09 -9.22
C MET A 13 -1.87 15.66 -8.70
N ALA A 14 -0.82 14.92 -9.05
CA ALA A 14 -0.65 13.54 -8.61
C ALA A 14 -0.67 13.46 -7.07
N LEU A 15 -1.44 12.50 -6.52
CA LEU A 15 -1.50 12.23 -5.07
C LEU A 15 -0.13 11.81 -4.55
N LEU A 16 0.52 10.85 -5.24
CA LEU A 16 1.87 10.39 -4.94
C LEU A 16 2.82 10.77 -6.08
N ASN A 17 3.95 11.38 -5.72
CA ASN A 17 5.01 11.71 -6.66
C ASN A 17 6.36 11.20 -6.13
N VAL A 18 6.99 10.30 -6.86
CA VAL A 18 8.29 9.70 -6.54
C VAL A 18 9.31 10.19 -7.57
N ASN A 19 10.35 10.88 -7.09
CA ASN A 19 11.35 11.54 -7.95
C ASN A 19 12.74 10.98 -7.69
N ASN A 20 13.33 10.32 -8.68
CA ASN A 20 14.72 9.84 -8.69
C ASN A 20 15.10 9.10 -7.40
N LEU A 21 14.21 8.24 -6.89
CA LEU A 21 14.37 7.59 -5.60
C LEU A 21 15.49 6.57 -5.63
N GLN A 22 16.46 6.70 -4.72
CA GLN A 22 17.63 5.87 -4.63
C GLN A 22 17.74 5.25 -3.23
N LYS A 23 18.20 4.01 -3.18
CA LYS A 23 18.52 3.32 -1.92
C LYS A 23 19.74 2.43 -2.08
N VAL A 24 20.72 2.69 -1.23
CA VAL A 24 21.95 1.88 -1.10
C VAL A 24 22.04 1.40 0.34
N TYR A 25 22.09 0.10 0.55
CA TYR A 25 22.42 -0.50 1.84
C TYR A 25 23.92 -0.71 1.96
N THR A 26 24.47 -0.38 3.11
CA THR A 26 25.89 -0.62 3.43
C THR A 26 25.97 -1.55 4.62
N THR A 27 26.75 -2.63 4.53
CA THR A 27 26.95 -3.53 5.68
C THR A 27 27.77 -2.85 6.78
N ARG A 28 27.49 -3.19 8.06
CA ARG A 28 28.07 -2.52 9.26
C ARG A 28 29.61 -2.53 9.34
N LEU A 29 30.31 -3.37 8.58
CA LEU A 29 31.77 -3.56 8.63
C LEU A 29 32.48 -3.01 7.36
N GLY A 30 31.92 -2.02 6.68
CA GLY A 30 32.55 -1.44 5.49
C GLY A 30 32.56 -2.38 4.27
N GLY A 31 31.68 -3.40 4.27
CA GLY A 31 31.53 -4.39 3.21
C GLY A 31 30.81 -3.87 1.97
N ALA A 32 30.42 -4.78 1.11
CA ALA A 32 29.80 -4.48 -0.18
C ALA A 32 28.58 -3.56 -0.04
N LYS A 33 28.51 -2.55 -0.89
CA LYS A 33 27.32 -1.70 -1.06
C LYS A 33 26.32 -2.45 -1.94
N VAL A 34 25.08 -2.59 -1.48
CA VAL A 34 23.99 -3.16 -2.24
C VAL A 34 23.03 -2.04 -2.63
N GLN A 35 22.99 -1.70 -3.90
CA GLN A 35 22.01 -0.76 -4.41
C GLN A 35 20.66 -1.47 -4.52
N ALA A 36 19.64 -0.98 -3.84
CA ALA A 36 18.28 -1.56 -3.89
C ALA A 36 17.36 -0.79 -4.84
N LEU A 37 17.55 0.54 -4.94
CA LEU A 37 16.87 1.41 -5.90
C LEU A 37 17.90 2.31 -6.58
N ALA A 38 17.74 2.54 -7.89
CA ALA A 38 18.75 3.22 -8.71
C ALA A 38 18.17 4.44 -9.47
N GLY A 39 17.17 5.13 -8.91
CA GLY A 39 16.56 6.30 -9.52
C GLY A 39 15.14 6.01 -10.02
N VAL A 40 14.31 5.44 -9.15
CA VAL A 40 12.90 5.15 -9.45
C VAL A 40 12.10 6.46 -9.48
N SER A 41 11.34 6.68 -10.57
CA SER A 41 10.45 7.83 -10.72
C SER A 41 9.11 7.41 -11.29
N PHE A 42 8.02 7.81 -10.66
CA PHE A 42 6.64 7.64 -11.12
C PHE A 42 5.68 8.51 -10.30
N THR A 43 4.47 8.64 -10.81
CA THR A 43 3.36 9.31 -10.10
C THR A 43 2.20 8.35 -9.91
N VAL A 44 1.30 8.65 -8.96
CA VAL A 44 0.00 7.98 -8.79
C VAL A 44 -1.04 9.07 -8.60
N GLU A 45 -2.09 9.02 -9.41
CA GLU A 45 -3.23 9.95 -9.32
C GLU A 45 -4.19 9.51 -8.20
N GLU A 46 -4.98 10.46 -7.69
CA GLU A 46 -6.04 10.15 -6.73
C GLU A 46 -7.06 9.19 -7.33
N GLY A 47 -7.49 8.19 -6.57
CA GLY A 47 -8.41 7.14 -7.03
C GLY A 47 -7.79 6.13 -8.00
N GLU A 48 -6.49 6.20 -8.26
CA GLU A 48 -5.83 5.23 -9.13
C GLU A 48 -5.52 3.92 -8.41
N PHE A 49 -5.67 2.79 -9.12
CA PHE A 49 -5.15 1.50 -8.66
C PHE A 49 -3.94 1.12 -9.52
N VAL A 50 -2.76 1.17 -8.90
CA VAL A 50 -1.47 0.86 -9.54
C VAL A 50 -0.89 -0.43 -8.97
N ALA A 51 -0.46 -1.33 -9.84
CA ALA A 51 0.33 -2.50 -9.46
C ALA A 51 1.81 -2.29 -9.82
N ILE A 52 2.70 -2.67 -8.93
CA ILE A 52 4.15 -2.73 -9.17
C ILE A 52 4.56 -4.17 -9.27
N MET A 53 5.11 -4.55 -10.41
CA MET A 53 5.63 -5.89 -10.69
C MET A 53 7.14 -5.85 -10.94
N GLY A 54 7.79 -7.00 -10.77
CA GLY A 54 9.21 -7.15 -11.05
C GLY A 54 9.76 -8.45 -10.45
N GLU A 55 10.96 -8.83 -10.83
CA GLU A 55 11.63 -10.01 -10.32
C GLU A 55 11.90 -9.93 -8.80
N SER A 56 12.16 -11.08 -8.17
CA SER A 56 12.61 -11.11 -6.78
C SER A 56 13.91 -10.31 -6.64
N GLY A 57 14.03 -9.50 -5.58
CA GLY A 57 15.21 -8.64 -5.38
C GLY A 57 15.28 -7.39 -6.26
N SER A 58 14.26 -7.06 -7.07
CA SER A 58 14.24 -5.83 -7.88
C SER A 58 14.03 -4.54 -7.11
N GLY A 59 13.83 -4.61 -5.78
CA GLY A 59 13.69 -3.44 -4.91
C GLY A 59 12.25 -3.06 -4.54
N LYS A 60 11.23 -3.85 -4.91
CA LYS A 60 9.80 -3.54 -4.66
C LYS A 60 9.46 -3.34 -3.18
N THR A 61 9.87 -4.26 -2.32
CA THR A 61 9.64 -4.14 -0.86
C THR A 61 10.42 -2.96 -0.28
N THR A 62 11.64 -2.70 -0.76
CA THR A 62 12.39 -1.50 -0.38
C THR A 62 11.66 -0.22 -0.77
N LEU A 63 11.14 -0.16 -2.00
CA LEU A 63 10.33 0.96 -2.46
C LEU A 63 9.11 1.16 -1.55
N LEU A 64 8.35 0.09 -1.30
CA LEU A 64 7.15 0.15 -0.46
C LEU A 64 7.48 0.62 0.97
N ASN A 65 8.57 0.13 1.57
CA ASN A 65 9.02 0.56 2.89
C ASN A 65 9.39 2.04 2.94
N ILE A 66 10.00 2.57 1.88
CA ILE A 66 10.29 4.02 1.81
C ILE A 66 9.01 4.83 1.67
N LEU A 67 8.08 4.42 0.80
CA LEU A 67 6.77 5.07 0.64
C LEU A 67 5.96 5.04 1.94
N ALA A 68 6.12 3.98 2.72
CA ALA A 68 5.52 3.86 4.05
C ALA A 68 6.23 4.70 5.14
N GLY A 69 7.38 5.30 4.83
CA GLY A 69 8.21 5.94 5.84
C GLY A 69 8.78 4.99 6.89
N LEU A 70 8.92 3.70 6.56
CA LEU A 70 9.56 2.68 7.40
C LEU A 70 11.08 2.62 7.17
N ASP A 71 11.54 3.12 6.02
CA ASP A 71 12.95 3.24 5.68
C ASP A 71 13.20 4.60 5.02
N LYS A 72 14.45 5.10 5.10
CA LYS A 72 14.85 6.37 4.50
C LYS A 72 15.61 6.10 3.20
N PRO A 73 15.32 6.84 2.12
CA PRO A 73 16.09 6.73 0.89
C PRO A 73 17.50 7.31 1.09
N THR A 74 18.44 6.94 0.22
CA THR A 74 19.78 7.57 0.17
C THR A 74 19.82 8.77 -0.78
N GLY A 75 18.80 8.95 -1.61
CA GLY A 75 18.62 10.09 -2.50
C GLY A 75 17.24 10.08 -3.13
N GLY A 76 16.86 11.20 -3.74
CA GLY A 76 15.55 11.40 -4.31
C GLY A 76 14.52 11.88 -3.31
N GLU A 77 13.29 12.05 -3.78
CA GLU A 77 12.19 12.65 -3.01
C GLU A 77 10.90 11.85 -3.19
N VAL A 78 10.05 11.90 -2.17
CA VAL A 78 8.70 11.31 -2.20
C VAL A 78 7.72 12.33 -1.66
N PHE A 79 6.76 12.72 -2.47
CA PHE A 79 5.67 13.61 -2.07
C PHE A 79 4.37 12.82 -2.03
N LEU A 80 3.66 12.89 -0.92
CA LEU A 80 2.26 12.49 -0.82
C LEU A 80 1.43 13.75 -0.52
N ASN A 81 0.45 14.03 -1.36
CA ASN A 81 -0.37 15.24 -1.27
C ASN A 81 0.50 16.51 -1.05
N MET A 82 1.49 16.73 -1.93
CA MET A 82 2.48 17.83 -1.90
C MET A 82 3.40 17.86 -0.66
N ARG A 83 3.27 16.95 0.29
CA ARG A 83 4.12 16.87 1.48
C ARG A 83 5.30 15.94 1.22
N ASN A 84 6.54 16.45 1.30
CA ASN A 84 7.75 15.63 1.17
C ASN A 84 7.93 14.77 2.44
N ILE A 85 7.69 13.45 2.33
CA ILE A 85 7.76 12.53 3.46
C ILE A 85 9.20 12.19 3.87
N VAL A 86 10.18 12.38 2.96
CA VAL A 86 11.60 12.08 3.23
C VAL A 86 12.19 13.05 4.27
N THR A 87 11.68 14.28 4.33
CA THR A 87 12.17 15.32 5.23
C THR A 87 11.56 15.26 6.63
N LEU A 88 10.54 14.41 6.85
CA LEU A 88 9.86 14.29 8.14
C LEU A 88 10.77 13.65 9.21
N ASN A 89 10.69 14.16 10.43
CA ASN A 89 11.32 13.52 11.59
C ASN A 89 10.52 12.29 12.06
N GLU A 90 11.06 11.51 13.00
CA GLU A 90 10.47 10.24 13.47
C GLU A 90 9.05 10.41 14.04
N ARG A 91 8.78 11.51 14.73
CA ARG A 91 7.46 11.80 15.30
C ARG A 91 6.45 12.18 14.21
N GLU A 92 6.88 13.01 13.28
CA GLU A 92 6.05 13.47 12.16
C GLU A 92 5.71 12.32 11.21
N ILE A 93 6.70 11.47 10.85
CA ILE A 93 6.48 10.35 9.96
C ILE A 93 5.56 9.29 10.59
N SER A 94 5.64 9.10 11.92
CA SER A 94 4.74 8.19 12.64
C SER A 94 3.30 8.69 12.64
N ALA A 95 3.08 9.99 12.85
CA ALA A 95 1.77 10.60 12.73
C ALA A 95 1.25 10.53 11.29
N PHE A 96 2.12 10.83 10.32
CA PHE A 96 1.81 10.78 8.91
C PHE A 96 1.34 9.37 8.47
N ARG A 97 2.09 8.30 8.84
CA ARG A 97 1.67 6.92 8.56
C ARG A 97 0.28 6.60 9.08
N ARG A 98 0.01 6.97 10.34
CA ARG A 98 -1.27 6.70 11.00
C ARG A 98 -2.42 7.42 10.31
N ASP A 99 -2.21 8.65 9.88
CA ASP A 99 -3.27 9.55 9.44
C ASP A 99 -3.52 9.48 7.91
N HIS A 100 -2.49 9.16 7.11
CA HIS A 100 -2.55 9.24 5.64
C HIS A 100 -2.35 7.92 4.91
N LEU A 101 -1.82 6.88 5.58
CA LEU A 101 -1.50 5.61 4.94
C LEU A 101 -2.26 4.44 5.56
N GLY A 102 -2.80 3.57 4.69
CA GLY A 102 -3.25 2.23 5.05
C GLY A 102 -2.22 1.20 4.61
N PHE A 103 -1.96 0.18 5.43
CA PHE A 103 -0.98 -0.85 5.11
C PHE A 103 -1.59 -2.24 5.14
N VAL A 104 -1.41 -3.02 4.06
CA VAL A 104 -1.83 -4.42 3.95
C VAL A 104 -0.61 -5.27 3.62
N PHE A 105 -0.26 -6.18 4.52
CA PHE A 105 0.90 -7.07 4.40
C PHE A 105 0.53 -8.46 3.90
N GLN A 106 1.50 -9.17 3.35
CA GLN A 106 1.38 -10.57 2.95
C GLN A 106 1.02 -11.48 4.13
N ASP A 107 1.68 -11.29 5.28
CA ASP A 107 1.51 -12.12 6.49
C ASP A 107 0.45 -11.54 7.45
N PHE A 108 -0.48 -10.73 6.94
CA PHE A 108 -1.57 -10.07 7.66
C PHE A 108 -1.12 -9.10 8.77
N ASN A 109 -0.06 -9.41 9.49
CA ASN A 109 0.48 -8.67 10.65
C ASN A 109 -0.60 -8.32 11.69
N LEU A 110 -1.47 -9.28 11.99
CA LEU A 110 -2.42 -9.19 13.09
C LEU A 110 -1.74 -9.62 14.40
N LEU A 111 -2.11 -8.98 15.49
CA LEU A 111 -1.63 -9.32 16.82
C LEU A 111 -2.49 -10.48 17.38
N ASP A 112 -1.89 -11.63 17.62
CA ASP A 112 -2.60 -12.84 18.03
C ASP A 112 -3.25 -12.73 19.42
N THR A 113 -2.76 -11.82 20.26
CA THR A 113 -3.30 -11.54 21.60
C THR A 113 -4.51 -10.62 21.61
N PHE A 114 -4.89 -10.06 20.46
CA PHE A 114 -6.01 -9.14 20.29
C PHE A 114 -7.11 -9.80 19.46
N SER A 115 -8.37 -9.47 19.75
CA SER A 115 -9.48 -9.85 18.88
C SER A 115 -9.33 -9.23 17.49
N ILE A 116 -10.10 -9.71 16.51
CA ILE A 116 -10.15 -9.10 15.18
C ILE A 116 -10.59 -7.62 15.28
N GLN A 117 -11.58 -7.33 16.12
CA GLN A 117 -12.04 -5.95 16.37
C GLN A 117 -10.92 -5.08 16.93
N ASP A 118 -10.18 -5.55 17.95
CA ASP A 118 -9.12 -4.78 18.57
C ASP A 118 -7.96 -4.54 17.60
N ASN A 119 -7.62 -5.53 16.76
CA ASN A 119 -6.65 -5.36 15.68
C ASN A 119 -7.07 -4.25 14.71
N ILE A 120 -8.36 -4.21 14.34
CA ILE A 120 -8.88 -3.18 13.42
C ILE A 120 -8.90 -1.81 14.10
N PHE A 121 -9.21 -1.74 15.39
CA PHE A 121 -9.26 -0.49 16.15
C PHE A 121 -7.89 0.11 16.45
N LEU A 122 -6.83 -0.68 16.41
CA LEU A 122 -5.48 -0.27 16.85
C LEU A 122 -5.03 1.10 16.29
N PRO A 123 -5.14 1.40 14.99
CA PRO A 123 -4.74 2.72 14.47
C PRO A 123 -5.61 3.87 15.01
N LEU A 124 -6.89 3.63 15.28
CA LEU A 124 -7.79 4.63 15.86
C LEU A 124 -7.51 4.85 17.36
N VAL A 125 -7.16 3.79 18.09
CA VAL A 125 -6.70 3.89 19.50
C VAL A 125 -5.44 4.74 19.58
N LEU A 126 -4.47 4.50 18.70
CA LEU A 126 -3.24 5.30 18.60
C LEU A 126 -3.50 6.76 18.18
N ALA A 127 -4.60 7.02 17.49
CA ALA A 127 -5.09 8.35 17.16
C ALA A 127 -5.90 9.01 18.28
N GLY A 128 -6.09 8.33 19.43
CA GLY A 128 -6.86 8.85 20.58
C GLY A 128 -8.37 8.92 20.36
N LYS A 129 -8.91 8.13 19.40
CA LYS A 129 -10.34 8.09 19.10
C LYS A 129 -11.12 7.38 20.20
N LYS A 130 -12.34 7.85 20.45
CA LYS A 130 -13.24 7.25 21.45
C LYS A 130 -13.96 6.02 20.87
N TYR A 131 -14.28 5.05 21.71
CA TYR A 131 -14.93 3.80 21.32
C TYR A 131 -16.22 3.99 20.47
N PRO A 132 -17.16 4.92 20.78
CA PRO A 132 -18.33 5.11 19.91
C PRO A 132 -17.98 5.54 18.49
N GLU A 133 -16.97 6.40 18.30
CA GLU A 133 -16.48 6.80 16.97
C GLU A 133 -15.83 5.61 16.24
N MET A 134 -15.02 4.82 16.97
CA MET A 134 -14.38 3.64 16.39
C MET A 134 -15.42 2.63 15.89
N LYS A 135 -16.47 2.38 16.69
CA LYS A 135 -17.55 1.47 16.33
C LYS A 135 -18.36 1.98 15.14
N GLN A 136 -18.69 3.27 15.12
CA GLN A 136 -19.39 3.89 13.99
C GLN A 136 -18.63 3.73 12.66
N ARG A 137 -17.29 3.78 12.68
CA ARG A 137 -16.45 3.55 11.50
C ARG A 137 -16.36 2.07 11.13
N LEU A 138 -16.32 1.18 12.13
CA LEU A 138 -16.15 -0.26 11.90
C LEU A 138 -17.39 -0.91 11.28
N ASP A 139 -18.59 -0.57 11.77
CA ASP A 139 -19.82 -1.28 11.39
C ASP A 139 -20.04 -1.36 9.87
N PRO A 140 -19.94 -0.27 9.07
CA PRO A 140 -20.08 -0.34 7.63
C PRO A 140 -18.92 -1.10 6.95
N ILE A 141 -17.70 -0.99 7.47
CA ILE A 141 -16.53 -1.71 6.95
C ILE A 141 -16.68 -3.22 7.19
N ALA A 142 -17.06 -3.60 8.40
CA ALA A 142 -17.26 -5.00 8.77
C ALA A 142 -18.34 -5.66 7.90
N HIS A 143 -19.44 -4.95 7.64
CA HIS A 143 -20.50 -5.40 6.74
C HIS A 143 -19.97 -5.58 5.31
N LYS A 144 -19.32 -4.56 4.75
CA LYS A 144 -18.78 -4.57 3.39
C LYS A 144 -17.76 -5.70 3.17
N LEU A 145 -16.94 -6.00 4.17
CA LEU A 145 -15.91 -7.03 4.09
C LEU A 145 -16.40 -8.42 4.55
N GLY A 146 -17.63 -8.53 5.06
CA GLY A 146 -18.21 -9.79 5.54
C GLY A 146 -17.45 -10.39 6.72
N ILE A 147 -17.12 -9.56 7.71
CA ILE A 147 -16.34 -9.95 8.90
C ILE A 147 -17.07 -9.69 10.23
N GLN A 148 -18.37 -9.35 10.22
CA GLN A 148 -19.11 -9.00 11.44
C GLN A 148 -19.06 -10.13 12.49
N GLU A 149 -19.24 -11.38 12.04
CA GLU A 149 -19.23 -12.56 12.92
C GLU A 149 -17.83 -12.95 13.41
N LEU A 150 -16.80 -12.28 12.90
CA LEU A 150 -15.41 -12.55 13.25
C LEU A 150 -14.84 -11.57 14.27
N LEU A 151 -15.54 -10.47 14.57
CA LEU A 151 -15.00 -9.36 15.33
C LEU A 151 -14.51 -9.75 16.72
N GLU A 152 -15.22 -10.64 17.39
CA GLU A 152 -14.88 -11.14 18.73
C GLU A 152 -13.87 -12.30 18.71
N LYS A 153 -13.56 -12.87 17.52
CA LYS A 153 -12.60 -13.97 17.38
C LYS A 153 -11.16 -13.45 17.41
N PHE A 154 -10.25 -14.37 17.71
CA PHE A 154 -8.81 -14.11 17.65
C PHE A 154 -8.24 -14.55 16.27
N PRO A 155 -7.08 -14.01 15.85
CA PRO A 155 -6.48 -14.37 14.57
C PRO A 155 -6.28 -15.86 14.33
N PHE A 156 -5.93 -16.63 15.36
CA PHE A 156 -5.74 -18.08 15.26
C PHE A 156 -7.04 -18.87 15.05
N GLU A 157 -8.22 -18.27 15.24
CA GLU A 157 -9.53 -18.89 15.08
C GLU A 157 -10.14 -18.69 13.68
N VAL A 158 -9.47 -17.93 12.82
CA VAL A 158 -10.00 -17.54 11.51
C VAL A 158 -9.07 -17.95 10.37
N SER A 159 -9.64 -18.16 9.16
CA SER A 159 -8.87 -18.56 7.98
C SER A 159 -7.95 -17.42 7.48
N GLY A 160 -6.97 -17.76 6.62
CA GLY A 160 -6.06 -16.79 6.00
C GLY A 160 -6.81 -15.69 5.24
N GLY A 161 -7.82 -16.04 4.44
CA GLY A 161 -8.64 -15.05 3.73
C GLY A 161 -9.45 -14.14 4.68
N GLN A 162 -9.91 -14.68 5.83
CA GLN A 162 -10.57 -13.89 6.86
C GLN A 162 -9.59 -12.94 7.58
N LYS A 163 -8.36 -13.41 7.89
CA LYS A 163 -7.28 -12.56 8.41
C LYS A 163 -6.97 -11.41 7.47
N GLN A 164 -6.90 -11.69 6.16
CA GLN A 164 -6.61 -10.66 5.18
C GLN A 164 -7.73 -9.62 5.07
N ARG A 165 -9.00 -10.03 5.16
CA ARG A 165 -10.13 -9.10 5.24
C ARG A 165 -10.04 -8.20 6.47
N ALA A 166 -9.66 -8.75 7.62
CA ALA A 166 -9.44 -7.98 8.84
C ALA A 166 -8.25 -7.00 8.70
N ALA A 167 -7.14 -7.43 8.06
CA ALA A 167 -6.01 -6.55 7.77
C ALA A 167 -6.39 -5.41 6.82
N ILE A 168 -7.24 -5.67 5.81
CA ILE A 168 -7.79 -4.62 4.94
C ILE A 168 -8.70 -3.68 5.73
N ALA A 169 -9.60 -4.22 6.59
CA ALA A 169 -10.44 -3.39 7.47
C ALA A 169 -9.60 -2.45 8.33
N ARG A 170 -8.52 -2.96 8.94
CA ARG A 170 -7.56 -2.16 9.71
C ARG A 170 -6.89 -1.07 8.87
N ALA A 171 -6.57 -1.37 7.61
CA ALA A 171 -5.93 -0.42 6.72
C ALA A 171 -6.85 0.73 6.31
N ILE A 172 -8.16 0.49 6.13
CA ILE A 172 -9.10 1.49 5.61
C ILE A 172 -9.88 2.23 6.71
N ILE A 173 -9.83 1.78 7.98
CA ILE A 173 -10.66 2.36 9.06
C ILE A 173 -10.27 3.80 9.41
N THR A 174 -9.02 4.19 9.12
CA THR A 174 -8.54 5.56 9.28
C THR A 174 -8.95 6.48 8.13
N GLN A 175 -9.52 5.92 7.04
CA GLN A 175 -9.79 6.62 5.79
C GLN A 175 -8.53 7.24 5.17
N PRO A 176 -7.49 6.42 4.88
CA PRO A 176 -6.22 6.91 4.40
C PRO A 176 -6.32 7.45 2.98
N GLU A 177 -5.41 8.35 2.61
CA GLU A 177 -5.29 8.85 1.23
C GLU A 177 -4.75 7.76 0.28
N LEU A 178 -3.86 6.90 0.77
CA LEU A 178 -3.19 5.85 -0.01
C LEU A 178 -3.14 4.53 0.75
N ILE A 179 -3.55 3.45 0.11
CA ILE A 179 -3.32 2.08 0.59
C ILE A 179 -2.05 1.54 -0.08
N LEU A 180 -1.11 1.09 0.73
CA LEU A 180 0.08 0.35 0.31
C LEU A 180 -0.13 -1.14 0.61
N ALA A 181 -0.09 -1.99 -0.40
CA ALA A 181 -0.29 -3.43 -0.27
C ALA A 181 0.95 -4.20 -0.73
N ASP A 182 1.56 -4.97 0.17
CA ASP A 182 2.73 -5.82 -0.12
C ASP A 182 2.29 -7.27 -0.28
N GLU A 183 2.27 -7.78 -1.50
CA GLU A 183 1.88 -9.15 -1.86
C GLU A 183 0.57 -9.62 -1.17
N PRO A 184 -0.53 -8.85 -1.23
CA PRO A 184 -1.70 -9.05 -0.36
C PRO A 184 -2.42 -10.40 -0.56
N THR A 185 -2.03 -11.16 -1.56
CA THR A 185 -2.58 -12.49 -1.86
C THR A 185 -1.55 -13.61 -1.77
N GLY A 186 -0.30 -13.29 -1.43
CA GLY A 186 0.83 -14.24 -1.49
C GLY A 186 0.71 -15.43 -0.53
N ALA A 187 0.01 -15.27 0.61
CA ALA A 187 -0.21 -16.33 1.60
C ALA A 187 -1.57 -17.03 1.47
N LEU A 188 -2.31 -16.81 0.36
CA LEU A 188 -3.68 -17.28 0.20
C LEU A 188 -3.81 -18.33 -0.90
N ASP A 189 -4.80 -19.21 -0.76
CA ASP A 189 -5.25 -20.07 -1.87
C ASP A 189 -5.89 -19.23 -3.00
N SER A 190 -5.99 -19.81 -4.20
CA SER A 190 -6.45 -19.10 -5.40
C SER A 190 -7.87 -18.52 -5.28
N ARG A 191 -8.78 -19.20 -4.55
CA ARG A 191 -10.15 -18.72 -4.35
C ARG A 191 -10.17 -17.52 -3.42
N SER A 192 -9.49 -17.63 -2.28
CA SER A 192 -9.35 -16.53 -1.32
C SER A 192 -8.62 -15.34 -1.93
N ALA A 193 -7.56 -15.57 -2.72
CA ALA A 193 -6.84 -14.53 -3.45
C ALA A 193 -7.77 -13.76 -4.40
N GLY A 194 -8.62 -14.46 -5.18
CA GLY A 194 -9.62 -13.83 -6.04
C GLY A 194 -10.56 -12.91 -5.26
N GLN A 195 -11.11 -13.39 -4.13
CA GLN A 195 -12.00 -12.60 -3.28
C GLN A 195 -11.33 -11.35 -2.70
N ILE A 196 -10.06 -11.46 -2.29
CA ILE A 196 -9.30 -10.29 -1.80
C ILE A 196 -9.09 -9.26 -2.92
N MET A 197 -8.79 -9.72 -4.14
CA MET A 197 -8.65 -8.81 -5.27
C MET A 197 -9.97 -8.15 -5.67
N ASP A 198 -11.11 -8.84 -5.55
CA ASP A 198 -12.44 -8.23 -5.73
C ASP A 198 -12.70 -7.13 -4.68
N ILE A 199 -12.29 -7.35 -3.42
CA ILE A 199 -12.37 -6.33 -2.37
C ILE A 199 -11.54 -5.10 -2.74
N PHE A 200 -10.27 -5.25 -3.17
CA PHE A 200 -9.44 -4.13 -3.61
C PHE A 200 -10.07 -3.37 -4.78
N SER A 201 -10.64 -4.10 -5.75
CA SER A 201 -11.34 -3.48 -6.88
C SER A 201 -12.54 -2.63 -6.43
N HIS A 202 -13.36 -3.13 -5.49
CA HIS A 202 -14.49 -2.38 -4.96
C HIS A 202 -14.07 -1.16 -4.13
N ILE A 203 -13.03 -1.30 -3.30
CA ILE A 203 -12.48 -0.18 -2.52
C ILE A 203 -11.96 0.92 -3.46
N ASN A 204 -11.30 0.53 -4.55
CA ASN A 204 -10.82 1.48 -5.55
C ASN A 204 -11.96 2.15 -6.33
N GLN A 205 -13.02 1.40 -6.69
CA GLN A 205 -14.22 1.96 -7.32
C GLN A 205 -14.92 3.00 -6.43
N ASP A 206 -14.81 2.87 -5.10
CA ASP A 206 -15.29 3.87 -4.14
C ASP A 206 -14.35 5.08 -4.01
N GLY A 207 -13.32 5.20 -4.85
CA GLY A 207 -12.40 6.34 -4.91
C GLY A 207 -11.09 6.16 -4.14
N GLN A 208 -10.86 5.01 -3.48
CA GLN A 208 -9.63 4.79 -2.73
C GLN A 208 -8.43 4.57 -3.66
N THR A 209 -7.35 5.32 -3.44
CA THR A 209 -6.08 5.09 -4.14
C THR A 209 -5.36 3.88 -3.58
N VAL A 210 -4.88 2.99 -4.45
CA VAL A 210 -4.19 1.74 -4.08
C VAL A 210 -2.88 1.60 -4.85
N LEU A 211 -1.79 1.37 -4.14
CA LEU A 211 -0.51 0.97 -4.70
C LEU A 211 -0.16 -0.43 -4.18
N MET A 212 -0.16 -1.41 -5.06
CA MET A 212 0.05 -2.81 -4.74
C MET A 212 1.36 -3.31 -5.33
N VAL A 213 2.19 -3.96 -4.54
CA VAL A 213 3.32 -4.76 -5.02
C VAL A 213 2.86 -6.21 -5.15
N THR A 214 3.13 -6.85 -6.29
CA THR A 214 2.78 -8.25 -6.48
C THR A 214 3.63 -8.94 -7.54
N HIS A 215 3.81 -10.26 -7.38
CA HIS A 215 4.33 -11.17 -8.40
C HIS A 215 3.21 -11.83 -9.21
N SER A 216 1.97 -11.76 -8.74
CA SER A 216 0.82 -12.38 -9.40
C SER A 216 0.33 -11.53 -10.57
N ILE A 217 0.37 -12.11 -11.78
CA ILE A 217 -0.20 -11.49 -12.98
C ILE A 217 -1.71 -11.29 -12.78
N GLN A 218 -2.41 -12.28 -12.19
CA GLN A 218 -3.85 -12.19 -11.94
C GLN A 218 -4.20 -11.02 -11.01
N ALA A 219 -3.40 -10.79 -9.96
CA ALA A 219 -3.57 -9.65 -9.09
C ALA A 219 -3.29 -8.34 -9.81
N ALA A 220 -2.19 -8.26 -10.58
CA ALA A 220 -1.81 -7.07 -11.34
C ALA A 220 -2.85 -6.68 -12.39
N CYS A 221 -3.52 -7.65 -13.02
CA CYS A 221 -4.59 -7.40 -13.98
C CYS A 221 -5.84 -6.72 -13.37
N ARG A 222 -5.96 -6.64 -12.05
CA ARG A 222 -7.04 -5.88 -11.38
C ARG A 222 -6.73 -4.38 -11.25
N ALA A 223 -5.48 -3.99 -11.41
CA ALA A 223 -5.07 -2.59 -11.42
C ALA A 223 -5.43 -1.90 -12.74
N GLY A 224 -5.51 -0.58 -12.75
CA GLY A 224 -5.68 0.22 -13.98
C GLY A 224 -4.35 0.44 -14.69
N ARG A 225 -3.23 0.37 -13.94
CA ARG A 225 -1.88 0.57 -14.46
C ARG A 225 -0.89 -0.35 -13.78
N VAL A 226 0.06 -0.87 -14.54
CA VAL A 226 1.14 -1.73 -14.05
C VAL A 226 2.49 -1.07 -14.32
N LEU A 227 3.30 -0.93 -13.28
CA LEU A 227 4.69 -0.49 -13.35
C LEU A 227 5.60 -1.71 -13.22
N PHE A 228 6.55 -1.87 -14.13
CA PHE A 228 7.53 -2.93 -14.04
C PHE A 228 8.86 -2.38 -13.54
N ILE A 229 9.37 -2.96 -12.45
CA ILE A 229 10.70 -2.67 -11.93
C ILE A 229 11.64 -3.78 -12.37
N LYS A 230 12.68 -3.41 -13.13
CA LYS A 230 13.79 -4.25 -13.53
C LYS A 230 15.08 -3.48 -13.30
N ASP A 231 16.14 -4.19 -12.87
CA ASP A 231 17.44 -3.59 -12.60
C ASP A 231 17.38 -2.34 -11.72
N ARG A 232 16.41 -2.34 -10.76
CA ARG A 232 16.18 -1.26 -9.75
C ARG A 232 15.65 0.06 -10.32
N HIS A 233 15.11 0.04 -11.54
CA HIS A 233 14.45 1.16 -12.21
C HIS A 233 13.03 0.78 -12.67
N VAL A 234 12.16 1.76 -12.86
CA VAL A 234 10.92 1.54 -13.63
C VAL A 234 11.28 1.43 -15.10
N CYS A 235 11.16 0.22 -15.65
CA CYS A 235 11.53 -0.05 -17.03
C CYS A 235 10.35 -0.02 -18.01
N ARG A 236 9.11 -0.21 -17.53
CA ARG A 236 7.92 -0.26 -18.37
C ARG A 236 6.68 0.13 -17.59
N ILE A 237 5.77 0.83 -18.28
CA ILE A 237 4.43 1.18 -17.78
C ILE A 237 3.42 0.60 -18.78
N ILE A 238 2.40 -0.11 -18.25
CA ILE A 238 1.29 -0.63 -19.04
C ILE A 238 -0.01 -0.10 -18.43
N TYR A 239 -0.84 0.52 -19.25
CA TYR A 239 -2.22 0.88 -18.91
C TYR A 239 -3.14 -0.26 -19.32
N LEU A 240 -4.00 -0.67 -18.41
CA LEU A 240 -4.97 -1.73 -18.66
C LEU A 240 -6.33 -1.05 -18.91
N SER A 241 -6.90 -1.27 -20.08
CA SER A 241 -8.29 -0.86 -20.37
C SER A 241 -9.23 -1.69 -19.51
N ARG A 242 -10.05 -1.03 -18.72
CA ARG A 242 -11.15 -1.65 -17.97
C ARG A 242 -12.40 -1.74 -18.84
#